data_025e56124f46780ea33e087eda6215b5
#
_entry.id   025e56124f46780ea33e087eda6215b5
#
_cell.length_a   1.000
_cell.length_b   1.000
_cell.length_c   1.000
_cell.angle_alpha   90.00
_cell.angle_beta   90.00
_cell.angle_gamma   90.00
#
_symmetry.space_group_name_H-M   'P 1'
#
loop_
_entity.id
_entity.type
_entity.pdbx_description
1 polymer ?
#
loop_
_entity_poly.entity_id
_entity_poly.type
_entity_poly.pdbx_seq_one_letter_code
_entity_poly.pdbx_strand_id
1 'polypeptide(L)'
;MGSNSWLEKYKPKKIRNIVCNRTAVKRVRNWLDNYNKYRIITRKNKGTSRKRGRGKKRDNKVEINRSCMLITGNHGVGKTVVIDLILKEYGYVIQRLDFNKLKKGMNISTIMNSHNIIDIIKNNKTQKIAIVVDEIESITSTTKKSCIIELQKSNDIHWYCPIIYISNNKHNKMLSDLKKHSYEVRFYTPYRDDMKKILYEIVRNEKINIKDFYVYDLILDHCQSDIRRLINTLFDIHNMYSNKCITEEVIKRYINTSQKKDIDIDLFTATSKMLYEYINIDNCLSYYESHKVLLPLMIHQNYIANILINQAKKNHNKKITRISECLSNGDVTENYIYSTQNWSMQGIHGFYTCAETSFHICDNMRKIPKKLNLKFSTDLNKTSIKKINKKNIINTNKCFTNMNIMDYIYINKIVKKLIKNGEIERCINIMKNYNIKIDHFKSLLKIDKIMMTKNCLSAKNNKEIQKYIDINNSAHT
;
A
#
# COMPACT_ATOMS: atom_id res chain seq x y z
N MET A 1 21.04 -14.68 -29.77
CA MET A 1 20.48 -13.48 -30.42
C MET A 1 19.48 -12.88 -29.44
N GLY A 2 19.82 -11.76 -28.81
CA GLY A 2 18.97 -11.16 -27.78
C GLY A 2 17.66 -10.66 -28.35
N SER A 3 16.55 -11.14 -27.84
CA SER A 3 15.22 -10.62 -28.14
C SER A 3 15.15 -9.16 -27.66
N ASN A 4 15.29 -8.21 -28.58
CA ASN A 4 15.06 -6.81 -28.27
C ASN A 4 13.59 -6.65 -27.84
N SER A 5 13.35 -6.61 -26.54
CA SER A 5 12.01 -6.41 -25.98
C SER A 5 11.44 -5.11 -26.55
N TRP A 6 10.26 -5.15 -27.15
CA TRP A 6 9.59 -3.95 -27.67
C TRP A 6 9.38 -2.89 -26.59
N LEU A 7 9.32 -3.30 -25.32
CA LEU A 7 9.27 -2.35 -24.21
C LEU A 7 10.50 -1.42 -24.18
N GLU A 8 11.69 -1.91 -24.50
CA GLU A 8 12.87 -1.05 -24.61
C GLU A 8 12.95 -0.33 -25.95
N LYS A 9 12.51 -0.95 -27.06
CA LYS A 9 12.48 -0.34 -28.41
C LYS A 9 11.57 0.88 -28.46
N TYR A 10 10.37 0.78 -27.89
CA TYR A 10 9.34 1.84 -27.88
C TYR A 10 9.37 2.73 -26.62
N LYS A 11 10.36 2.57 -25.77
CA LYS A 11 10.59 3.47 -24.64
C LYS A 11 10.95 4.86 -25.14
N PRO A 12 10.24 5.91 -24.71
CA PRO A 12 10.54 7.27 -25.15
C PRO A 12 11.97 7.66 -24.75
N LYS A 13 12.74 8.16 -25.71
CA LYS A 13 14.15 8.59 -25.50
C LYS A 13 14.28 10.06 -25.14
N LYS A 14 13.28 10.89 -25.46
CA LYS A 14 13.25 12.34 -25.20
C LYS A 14 11.90 12.72 -24.60
N ILE A 15 11.88 13.77 -23.77
CA ILE A 15 10.63 14.24 -23.11
C ILE A 15 9.58 14.64 -24.13
N ARG A 16 9.96 15.21 -25.27
CA ARG A 16 9.02 15.57 -26.36
C ARG A 16 8.25 14.38 -26.93
N ASN A 17 8.80 13.18 -26.81
CA ASN A 17 8.19 11.95 -27.30
C ASN A 17 7.18 11.34 -26.29
N ILE A 18 7.02 11.96 -25.11
CA ILE A 18 6.01 11.54 -24.13
C ILE A 18 4.65 12.01 -24.61
N VAL A 19 3.79 11.05 -24.93
CA VAL A 19 2.44 11.33 -25.45
C VAL A 19 1.49 11.71 -24.33
N CYS A 20 1.56 11.01 -23.19
CA CYS A 20 0.61 11.10 -22.08
C CYS A 20 1.13 11.97 -20.93
N ASN A 21 0.22 12.45 -20.06
CA ASN A 21 0.56 13.13 -18.79
C ASN A 21 1.45 14.40 -18.91
N ARG A 22 1.30 15.18 -19.97
CA ARG A 22 2.10 16.40 -20.22
C ARG A 22 2.04 17.42 -19.08
N THR A 23 0.89 17.54 -18.41
CA THR A 23 0.72 18.43 -17.25
C THR A 23 1.53 17.94 -16.05
N ALA A 24 1.56 16.61 -15.79
CA ALA A 24 2.39 16.01 -14.75
C ALA A 24 3.88 16.24 -15.04
N VAL A 25 4.32 16.07 -16.30
CA VAL A 25 5.69 16.37 -16.73
C VAL A 25 6.07 17.82 -16.44
N LYS A 26 5.21 18.80 -16.78
CA LYS A 26 5.43 20.22 -16.46
C LYS A 26 5.56 20.45 -14.94
N ARG A 27 4.71 19.83 -14.12
CA ARG A 27 4.75 19.96 -12.66
C ARG A 27 6.04 19.39 -12.07
N VAL A 28 6.52 18.25 -12.57
CA VAL A 28 7.81 17.66 -12.15
C VAL A 28 8.97 18.59 -12.50
N ARG A 29 9.02 19.14 -13.71
CA ARG A 29 10.07 20.08 -14.13
C ARG A 29 10.06 21.34 -13.26
N ASN A 30 8.92 21.98 -13.08
CA ASN A 30 8.78 23.16 -12.23
C ASN A 30 9.24 22.90 -10.79
N TRP A 31 8.95 21.72 -10.26
CA TRP A 31 9.41 21.34 -8.93
C TRP A 31 10.94 21.18 -8.88
N LEU A 32 11.58 20.56 -9.88
CA LEU A 32 13.04 20.43 -9.96
C LEU A 32 13.73 21.79 -10.10
N ASP A 33 13.17 22.70 -10.90
CA ASP A 33 13.68 24.06 -11.05
C ASP A 33 13.63 24.82 -9.71
N ASN A 34 12.51 24.72 -9.02
CA ASN A 34 12.36 25.31 -7.69
C ASN A 34 13.29 24.65 -6.66
N TYR A 35 13.43 23.31 -6.67
CA TYR A 35 14.34 22.58 -5.82
C TYR A 35 15.78 23.12 -5.93
N ASN A 36 16.26 23.31 -7.15
CA ASN A 36 17.62 23.83 -7.39
C ASN A 36 17.80 25.26 -6.84
N LYS A 37 16.80 26.15 -6.99
CA LYS A 37 16.82 27.50 -6.43
C LYS A 37 16.90 27.47 -4.89
N TYR A 38 16.07 26.66 -4.24
CA TYR A 38 16.03 26.56 -2.78
C TYR A 38 17.29 25.92 -2.19
N ARG A 39 17.86 24.93 -2.86
CA ARG A 39 19.13 24.31 -2.46
C ARG A 39 20.26 25.35 -2.37
N ILE A 40 20.28 26.30 -3.31
CA ILE A 40 21.27 27.38 -3.34
C ILE A 40 21.04 28.35 -2.18
N ILE A 41 19.79 28.73 -1.89
CA ILE A 41 19.42 29.65 -0.82
C ILE A 41 19.74 29.06 0.56
N THR A 42 19.39 27.79 0.80
CA THR A 42 19.67 27.11 2.08
C THR A 42 21.15 26.94 2.34
N ARG A 43 21.97 26.74 1.31
CA ARG A 43 23.45 26.68 1.46
C ARG A 43 24.06 28.04 1.80
N LYS A 44 23.55 29.14 1.21
CA LYS A 44 24.01 30.52 1.52
C LYS A 44 23.62 30.93 2.94
N ASN A 45 22.45 30.55 3.43
CA ASN A 45 21.96 30.94 4.76
C ASN A 45 22.61 30.17 5.94
N LYS A 46 23.34 29.08 5.69
CA LYS A 46 24.12 28.37 6.73
C LYS A 46 25.38 29.16 7.19
N GLY A 47 25.78 30.18 6.44
CA GLY A 47 26.89 31.07 6.79
C GLY A 47 26.52 32.22 7.75
N THR A 48 25.24 32.48 8.01
CA THR A 48 24.79 33.58 8.88
C THR A 48 23.73 33.07 9.84
N SER A 49 24.17 32.76 11.07
CA SER A 49 23.26 32.45 12.18
C SER A 49 22.55 33.74 12.62
N ARG A 50 21.37 34.02 12.08
CA ARG A 50 20.48 35.05 12.60
C ARG A 50 19.22 34.42 13.19
N LYS A 51 19.02 34.64 14.49
CA LYS A 51 17.81 34.32 15.27
C LYS A 51 16.57 34.85 14.54
N ARG A 52 15.63 33.98 14.16
CA ARG A 52 14.33 34.38 13.64
C ARG A 52 13.47 34.95 14.76
N GLY A 53 13.29 36.28 14.76
CA GLY A 53 12.28 36.98 15.57
C GLY A 53 10.86 36.59 15.09
N ARG A 54 9.95 36.45 16.05
CA ARG A 54 8.50 36.30 15.84
C ARG A 54 7.95 37.57 15.13
N GLY A 55 7.29 37.37 14.02
CA GLY A 55 6.37 38.36 13.42
C GLY A 55 6.75 38.82 12.05
N LYS A 56 6.19 38.16 10.99
CA LYS A 56 5.77 38.82 9.74
C LYS A 56 4.60 38.07 9.12
N LYS A 57 3.59 38.88 8.75
CA LYS A 57 2.31 38.52 8.15
C LYS A 57 2.47 37.60 6.94
N ARG A 58 1.52 36.68 6.81
CA ARG A 58 1.30 35.85 5.62
C ARG A 58 0.84 36.75 4.47
N ASP A 59 1.70 36.97 3.53
CA ASP A 59 1.31 37.41 2.19
C ASP A 59 1.62 36.29 1.19
N ASN A 60 0.59 35.97 0.41
CA ASN A 60 0.55 35.19 -0.83
C ASN A 60 1.18 33.80 -0.83
N LYS A 61 0.27 32.80 -0.98
CA LYS A 61 0.47 31.43 -1.52
C LYS A 61 1.91 31.10 -1.93
N VAL A 62 2.80 30.95 -0.96
CA VAL A 62 4.06 30.27 -1.16
C VAL A 62 3.69 28.79 -1.21
N GLU A 63 3.70 28.19 -2.38
CA GLU A 63 3.74 26.73 -2.48
C GLU A 63 4.85 26.25 -1.54
N ILE A 64 4.46 25.51 -0.52
CA ILE A 64 5.38 25.01 0.49
C ILE A 64 6.36 24.10 -0.23
N ASN A 65 7.59 24.61 -0.48
CA ASN A 65 8.60 23.86 -1.19
C ASN A 65 9.05 22.68 -0.33
N ARG A 66 8.75 21.52 -0.83
CA ARG A 66 9.08 20.24 -0.22
C ARG A 66 10.35 19.69 -0.85
N SER A 67 11.25 19.12 -0.05
CA SER A 67 12.50 18.51 -0.53
C SER A 67 12.28 17.18 -1.24
N CYS A 68 11.12 16.58 -1.04
CA CYS A 68 10.72 15.29 -1.60
C CYS A 68 9.48 15.42 -2.47
N MET A 69 9.38 14.58 -3.52
CA MET A 69 8.22 14.47 -4.39
C MET A 69 7.60 13.08 -4.27
N LEU A 70 6.28 13.00 -4.26
CA LEU A 70 5.53 11.75 -4.34
C LEU A 70 4.75 11.71 -5.67
N ILE A 71 5.01 10.66 -6.45
CA ILE A 71 4.34 10.39 -7.71
C ILE A 71 3.37 9.24 -7.52
N THR A 72 2.10 9.49 -7.82
CA THR A 72 1.05 8.50 -7.71
C THR A 72 0.36 8.28 -9.06
N GLY A 73 -0.14 7.08 -9.31
CA GLY A 73 -0.85 6.75 -10.55
C GLY A 73 -0.97 5.25 -10.76
N ASN A 74 -1.82 4.82 -11.70
CA ASN A 74 -2.04 3.41 -12.00
C ASN A 74 -0.80 2.74 -12.61
N HIS A 75 -0.81 1.40 -12.66
CA HIS A 75 0.24 0.63 -13.35
C HIS A 75 0.26 0.97 -14.85
N GLY A 76 1.42 0.83 -15.48
CA GLY A 76 1.59 0.96 -16.92
C GLY A 76 1.41 2.35 -17.52
N VAL A 77 1.20 3.40 -16.71
CA VAL A 77 1.03 4.79 -17.19
C VAL A 77 2.35 5.53 -17.46
N GLY A 78 3.51 4.87 -17.31
CA GLY A 78 4.82 5.42 -17.62
C GLY A 78 5.49 6.24 -16.52
N LYS A 79 5.07 6.18 -15.26
CA LYS A 79 5.64 6.95 -14.13
C LYS A 79 7.17 6.90 -14.08
N THR A 80 7.71 5.70 -13.94
CA THR A 80 9.16 5.46 -13.77
C THR A 80 9.95 5.93 -14.99
N VAL A 81 9.46 5.64 -16.20
CA VAL A 81 10.12 6.02 -17.46
C VAL A 81 10.20 7.54 -17.61
N VAL A 82 9.11 8.22 -17.31
CA VAL A 82 9.04 9.70 -17.41
C VAL A 82 9.99 10.36 -16.42
N ILE A 83 10.05 9.86 -15.19
CA ILE A 83 10.95 10.40 -14.16
C ILE A 83 12.42 10.18 -14.53
N ASP A 84 12.76 8.99 -14.99
CA ASP A 84 14.12 8.69 -15.44
C ASP A 84 14.56 9.65 -16.58
N LEU A 85 13.67 9.92 -17.52
CA LEU A 85 13.96 10.83 -18.62
C LEU A 85 14.15 12.27 -18.15
N ILE A 86 13.28 12.77 -17.27
CA ILE A 86 13.38 14.13 -16.75
C ILE A 86 14.67 14.28 -15.94
N LEU A 87 14.99 13.35 -15.04
CA LEU A 87 16.19 13.41 -14.22
C LEU A 87 17.46 13.37 -15.07
N LYS A 88 17.50 12.54 -16.12
CA LYS A 88 18.62 12.48 -17.07
C LYS A 88 18.79 13.78 -17.84
N GLU A 89 17.69 14.41 -18.30
CA GLU A 89 17.74 15.71 -19.00
C GLU A 89 18.28 16.83 -18.09
N TYR A 90 17.98 16.78 -16.79
CA TYR A 90 18.53 17.71 -15.79
C TYR A 90 19.95 17.38 -15.34
N GLY A 91 20.58 16.33 -15.90
CA GLY A 91 21.94 15.91 -15.59
C GLY A 91 22.09 15.25 -14.22
N TYR A 92 21.02 14.64 -13.70
CA TYR A 92 21.06 13.86 -12.47
C TYR A 92 21.47 12.40 -12.73
N VAL A 93 22.36 11.87 -11.90
CA VAL A 93 22.62 10.44 -11.76
C VAL A 93 21.53 9.86 -10.85
N ILE A 94 20.82 8.86 -11.35
CA ILE A 94 19.69 8.26 -10.66
C ILE A 94 20.21 7.14 -9.77
N GLN A 95 20.02 7.30 -8.46
CA GLN A 95 20.27 6.26 -7.49
C GLN A 95 18.95 5.63 -7.04
N ARG A 96 18.71 4.36 -7.38
CA ARG A 96 17.55 3.62 -6.93
C ARG A 96 17.84 2.98 -5.59
N LEU A 97 16.97 3.22 -4.60
CA LEU A 97 17.08 2.57 -3.30
C LEU A 97 16.46 1.18 -3.36
N ASP A 98 17.30 0.18 -3.10
CA ASP A 98 16.87 -1.20 -2.89
C ASP A 98 16.42 -1.36 -1.42
N PHE A 99 15.16 -1.74 -1.23
CA PHE A 99 14.58 -1.93 0.10
C PHE A 99 15.27 -3.03 0.93
N ASN A 100 15.94 -3.98 0.28
CA ASN A 100 16.66 -5.04 0.98
C ASN A 100 17.93 -4.53 1.66
N LYS A 101 18.50 -3.43 1.14
CA LYS A 101 19.71 -2.80 1.66
C LYS A 101 19.46 -1.72 2.71
N LEU A 102 18.18 -1.31 2.93
CA LEU A 102 17.83 -0.31 3.93
C LEU A 102 17.97 -0.88 5.35
N LYS A 103 18.94 -0.34 6.12
CA LYS A 103 19.15 -0.64 7.55
C LYS A 103 18.72 0.55 8.41
N LYS A 104 18.31 0.30 9.65
CA LYS A 104 17.98 1.34 10.64
C LYS A 104 19.22 2.21 10.90
N GLY A 105 19.07 3.54 10.86
CA GLY A 105 20.18 4.47 11.05
C GLY A 105 20.97 4.85 9.80
N MET A 106 20.50 4.45 8.60
CA MET A 106 21.15 4.81 7.33
C MET A 106 20.91 6.30 7.02
N ASN A 107 21.97 7.08 6.98
CA ASN A 107 21.91 8.51 6.65
C ASN A 107 22.04 8.74 5.13
N ILE A 108 21.44 9.83 4.62
CA ILE A 108 21.57 10.21 3.19
C ILE A 108 23.04 10.38 2.80
N SER A 109 23.87 10.91 3.70
CA SER A 109 25.33 11.06 3.49
C SER A 109 26.00 9.71 3.22
N THR A 110 25.61 8.65 3.92
CA THR A 110 26.17 7.28 3.71
C THR A 110 25.75 6.73 2.35
N ILE A 111 24.50 7.00 1.94
CA ILE A 111 24.00 6.59 0.62
C ILE A 111 24.74 7.33 -0.50
N MET A 112 24.99 8.63 -0.31
CA MET A 112 25.71 9.44 -1.29
C MET A 112 27.21 9.09 -1.37
N ASN A 113 27.83 8.77 -0.25
CA ASN A 113 29.29 8.48 -0.19
C ASN A 113 29.63 7.10 -0.75
N SER A 114 28.70 6.14 -0.80
CA SER A 114 28.96 4.81 -1.34
C SER A 114 29.30 4.79 -2.84
N HIS A 115 29.04 5.86 -3.57
CA HIS A 115 29.36 5.99 -5.01
C HIS A 115 30.54 6.94 -5.32
N ASN A 116 31.01 7.70 -4.34
CA ASN A 116 31.99 8.76 -4.60
C ASN A 116 33.45 8.26 -4.80
N ILE A 117 33.75 7.00 -4.46
CA ILE A 117 35.13 6.50 -4.56
C ILE A 117 35.59 6.44 -6.03
N ILE A 118 34.72 6.00 -6.94
CA ILE A 118 35.03 5.91 -8.37
C ILE A 118 35.08 7.31 -9.01
N ASP A 119 34.23 8.23 -8.56
CA ASP A 119 34.19 9.61 -9.07
C ASP A 119 35.34 10.47 -8.56
N ILE A 120 35.82 10.21 -7.34
CA ILE A 120 37.03 10.81 -6.78
C ILE A 120 38.27 10.40 -7.57
N ILE A 121 38.35 9.14 -7.97
CA ILE A 121 39.45 8.61 -8.78
C ILE A 121 39.43 9.19 -10.21
N LYS A 122 38.27 9.50 -10.76
CA LYS A 122 38.12 10.02 -12.12
C LYS A 122 38.18 11.55 -12.25
N ASN A 123 38.44 12.28 -11.19
CA ASN A 123 38.51 13.76 -11.18
C ASN A 123 37.28 14.45 -11.82
N ASN A 124 36.12 13.84 -11.83
CA ASN A 124 34.91 14.40 -12.41
C ASN A 124 34.22 15.37 -11.47
N LYS A 125 33.78 16.51 -12.03
CA LYS A 125 32.96 17.54 -11.36
C LYS A 125 31.82 16.86 -10.59
N THR A 126 31.55 17.33 -9.36
CA THR A 126 30.49 16.83 -8.47
C THR A 126 29.20 16.52 -9.23
N GLN A 127 28.92 15.24 -9.46
CA GLN A 127 27.72 14.81 -10.16
C GLN A 127 26.47 15.10 -9.33
N LYS A 128 25.41 15.58 -9.96
CA LYS A 128 24.11 15.80 -9.32
C LYS A 128 23.43 14.43 -9.12
N ILE A 129 23.20 14.04 -7.88
CA ILE A 129 22.53 12.76 -7.56
C ILE A 129 21.06 13.03 -7.24
N ALA A 130 20.17 12.17 -7.75
CA ALA A 130 18.77 12.10 -7.37
C ALA A 130 18.43 10.69 -6.85
N ILE A 131 17.70 10.61 -5.74
CA ILE A 131 17.27 9.33 -5.17
C ILE A 131 15.86 9.02 -5.66
N VAL A 132 15.67 7.85 -6.25
CA VAL A 132 14.36 7.34 -6.68
C VAL A 132 14.01 6.10 -5.88
N VAL A 133 12.84 6.13 -5.26
CA VAL A 133 12.27 5.04 -4.47
C VAL A 133 11.02 4.58 -5.18
N ASP A 134 11.09 3.48 -5.90
CA ASP A 134 9.98 2.92 -6.68
C ASP A 134 9.19 1.87 -5.89
N GLU A 135 7.93 1.65 -6.25
CA GLU A 135 7.03 0.65 -5.65
C GLU A 135 6.91 0.73 -4.13
N ILE A 136 6.76 1.95 -3.59
CA ILE A 136 6.68 2.17 -2.13
C ILE A 136 5.55 1.36 -1.46
N GLU A 137 4.47 1.07 -2.18
CA GLU A 137 3.36 0.27 -1.68
C GLU A 137 3.75 -1.17 -1.31
N SER A 138 4.82 -1.70 -1.88
CA SER A 138 5.33 -3.06 -1.60
C SER A 138 5.98 -3.16 -0.21
N ILE A 139 6.28 -2.03 0.44
CA ILE A 139 6.96 -2.01 1.73
C ILE A 139 6.00 -2.35 2.86
N THR A 140 6.12 -3.56 3.39
CA THR A 140 5.30 -4.05 4.52
C THR A 140 5.99 -3.82 5.87
N SER A 141 7.33 -3.88 5.94
CA SER A 141 8.11 -3.79 7.18
C SER A 141 8.01 -2.41 7.85
N THR A 142 7.69 -2.40 9.13
CA THR A 142 7.63 -1.16 9.95
C THR A 142 8.97 -0.47 10.09
N THR A 143 10.07 -1.24 10.15
CA THR A 143 11.44 -0.70 10.22
C THR A 143 11.83 0.03 8.95
N LYS A 144 11.50 -0.53 7.77
CA LYS A 144 11.76 0.12 6.48
C LYS A 144 10.92 1.39 6.30
N LYS A 145 9.67 1.39 6.79
CA LYS A 145 8.80 2.59 6.80
C LYS A 145 9.39 3.71 7.64
N SER A 146 9.90 3.41 8.84
CA SER A 146 10.54 4.43 9.69
C SER A 146 11.81 5.00 9.04
N CYS A 147 12.64 4.16 8.39
CA CYS A 147 13.83 4.63 7.68
C CYS A 147 13.49 5.64 6.56
N ILE A 148 12.46 5.39 5.77
CA ILE A 148 12.05 6.31 4.70
C ILE A 148 11.58 7.65 5.27
N ILE A 149 10.81 7.63 6.36
CA ILE A 149 10.34 8.85 7.02
C ILE A 149 11.53 9.63 7.63
N GLU A 150 12.50 8.94 8.19
CA GLU A 150 13.73 9.54 8.73
C GLU A 150 14.58 10.17 7.62
N LEU A 151 14.76 9.47 6.49
CA LEU A 151 15.43 10.00 5.28
C LEU A 151 14.74 11.27 4.78
N GLN A 152 13.41 11.28 4.71
CA GLN A 152 12.65 12.44 4.30
C GLN A 152 12.87 13.62 5.25
N LYS A 153 12.73 13.41 6.56
CA LYS A 153 12.95 14.45 7.57
C LYS A 153 14.37 15.03 7.51
N SER A 154 15.37 14.17 7.34
CA SER A 154 16.76 14.59 7.18
C SER A 154 16.96 15.43 5.91
N ASN A 155 16.32 15.04 4.80
CA ASN A 155 16.40 15.79 3.55
C ASN A 155 15.67 17.15 3.63
N ASP A 156 14.55 17.23 4.33
CA ASP A 156 13.81 18.49 4.54
C ASP A 156 14.65 19.55 5.30
N ILE A 157 15.58 19.10 6.18
CA ILE A 157 16.49 19.99 6.92
C ILE A 157 17.68 20.42 6.05
N HIS A 158 18.26 19.50 5.31
CA HIS A 158 19.57 19.70 4.68
C HIS A 158 19.55 19.91 3.16
N TRP A 159 18.47 19.51 2.48
CA TRP A 159 18.33 19.61 1.02
C TRP A 159 19.50 18.99 0.25
N TYR A 160 19.93 17.78 0.65
CA TYR A 160 21.08 17.09 0.05
C TYR A 160 20.87 16.79 -1.42
N CYS A 161 19.77 16.12 -1.75
CA CYS A 161 19.41 15.70 -3.10
C CYS A 161 17.87 15.62 -3.27
N PRO A 162 17.33 15.73 -4.49
CA PRO A 162 15.92 15.46 -4.73
C PRO A 162 15.61 13.99 -4.48
N ILE A 163 14.59 13.72 -3.65
CA ILE A 163 14.09 12.38 -3.39
C ILE A 163 12.72 12.24 -4.04
N ILE A 164 12.57 11.26 -4.92
CA ILE A 164 11.33 11.01 -5.65
C ILE A 164 10.79 9.65 -5.28
N TYR A 165 9.61 9.65 -4.71
CA TYR A 165 8.85 8.47 -4.35
C TYR A 165 7.86 8.13 -5.45
N ILE A 166 7.81 6.89 -5.93
CA ILE A 166 6.86 6.42 -6.93
C ILE A 166 5.97 5.35 -6.30
N SER A 167 4.67 5.51 -6.47
CA SER A 167 3.66 4.58 -5.94
C SER A 167 2.50 4.39 -6.89
N ASN A 168 1.81 3.28 -6.73
CA ASN A 168 0.50 3.06 -7.29
C ASN A 168 -0.60 3.70 -6.42
N ASN A 169 -1.82 3.82 -6.94
CA ASN A 169 -2.95 4.47 -6.24
C ASN A 169 -3.52 3.65 -5.06
N LYS A 170 -2.79 2.69 -4.51
CA LYS A 170 -3.27 1.89 -3.37
C LYS A 170 -3.31 2.73 -2.10
N HIS A 171 -4.41 2.63 -1.35
CA HIS A 171 -4.53 3.27 -0.04
C HIS A 171 -3.63 2.58 0.99
N ASN A 172 -2.55 3.26 1.38
CA ASN A 172 -1.64 2.81 2.43
C ASN A 172 -1.41 3.96 3.42
N LYS A 173 -1.40 3.65 4.73
CA LYS A 173 -1.14 4.62 5.80
C LYS A 173 0.18 5.36 5.58
N MET A 174 1.22 4.66 5.13
CA MET A 174 2.52 5.25 4.80
C MET A 174 2.42 6.30 3.69
N LEU A 175 1.64 6.03 2.63
CA LEU A 175 1.42 6.99 1.55
C LEU A 175 0.70 8.25 2.05
N SER A 176 -0.26 8.09 2.97
CA SER A 176 -0.94 9.24 3.59
C SER A 176 0.02 10.12 4.39
N ASP A 177 0.99 9.52 5.08
CA ASP A 177 2.00 10.26 5.83
C ASP A 177 3.03 10.92 4.89
N LEU A 178 3.46 10.24 3.84
CA LEU A 178 4.33 10.81 2.79
C LEU A 178 3.66 11.97 2.04
N LYS A 179 2.37 11.89 1.75
CA LYS A 179 1.60 12.97 1.09
C LYS A 179 1.63 14.27 1.87
N LYS A 180 1.57 14.20 3.20
CA LYS A 180 1.60 15.40 4.08
C LYS A 180 2.93 16.16 3.97
N HIS A 181 4.03 15.46 3.66
CA HIS A 181 5.38 15.98 3.69
C HIS A 181 6.08 16.02 2.32
N SER A 182 5.47 15.57 1.25
CA SER A 182 6.00 15.58 -0.12
C SER A 182 5.15 16.43 -1.07
N TYR A 183 5.75 16.87 -2.16
CA TYR A 183 5.01 17.50 -3.26
C TYR A 183 4.35 16.40 -4.10
N GLU A 184 3.04 16.33 -4.14
CA GLU A 184 2.31 15.27 -4.85
C GLU A 184 2.08 15.63 -6.31
N VAL A 185 2.48 14.71 -7.21
CA VAL A 185 2.17 14.76 -8.64
C VAL A 185 1.44 13.47 -9.02
N ARG A 186 0.23 13.62 -9.53
CA ARG A 186 -0.59 12.49 -9.94
C ARG A 186 -0.48 12.27 -11.44
N PHE A 187 -0.19 11.02 -11.82
CA PHE A 187 -0.24 10.52 -13.19
C PHE A 187 -1.59 9.87 -13.43
N TYR A 188 -2.27 10.34 -14.44
CA TYR A 188 -3.58 9.83 -14.83
C TYR A 188 -3.44 8.75 -15.89
N THR A 189 -4.46 7.91 -16.01
CA THR A 189 -4.57 6.94 -17.09
C THR A 189 -4.55 7.67 -18.43
N PRO A 190 -3.83 7.15 -19.44
CA PRO A 190 -3.81 7.74 -20.78
C PRO A 190 -5.22 7.83 -21.37
N TYR A 191 -5.48 8.91 -22.09
CA TYR A 191 -6.70 9.02 -22.87
C TYR A 191 -6.66 8.03 -24.05
N ARG A 192 -7.85 7.61 -24.50
CA ARG A 192 -7.98 6.66 -25.62
C ARG A 192 -7.25 7.14 -26.87
N ASP A 193 -7.30 8.44 -27.18
CA ASP A 193 -6.62 9.05 -28.32
C ASP A 193 -5.09 9.01 -28.22
N ASP A 194 -4.56 9.14 -27.00
CA ASP A 194 -3.13 9.02 -26.78
C ASP A 194 -2.67 7.56 -26.95
N MET A 195 -3.47 6.60 -26.48
CA MET A 195 -3.23 5.17 -26.71
C MET A 195 -3.30 4.83 -28.22
N LYS A 196 -4.26 5.40 -28.95
CA LYS A 196 -4.37 5.24 -30.41
C LYS A 196 -3.10 5.70 -31.12
N LYS A 197 -2.53 6.85 -30.76
CA LYS A 197 -1.28 7.36 -31.34
C LYS A 197 -0.12 6.39 -31.18
N ILE A 198 0.06 5.84 -29.97
CA ILE A 198 1.10 4.85 -29.68
C ILE A 198 0.85 3.57 -30.50
N LEU A 199 -0.40 3.10 -30.55
CA LEU A 199 -0.78 1.92 -31.30
C LEU A 199 -0.47 2.08 -32.80
N TYR A 200 -0.90 3.19 -33.41
CA TYR A 200 -0.65 3.45 -34.83
C TYR A 200 0.85 3.57 -35.13
N GLU A 201 1.62 4.20 -34.27
CA GLU A 201 3.08 4.29 -34.40
C GLU A 201 3.72 2.89 -34.44
N ILE A 202 3.35 2.02 -33.51
CA ILE A 202 3.89 0.66 -33.45
C ILE A 202 3.45 -0.17 -34.65
N VAL A 203 2.15 -0.16 -35.00
CA VAL A 203 1.59 -0.91 -36.13
C VAL A 203 2.29 -0.51 -37.44
N ARG A 204 2.52 0.78 -37.64
CA ARG A 204 3.22 1.31 -38.82
C ARG A 204 4.68 0.88 -38.85
N ASN A 205 5.40 0.99 -37.74
CA ASN A 205 6.82 0.68 -37.68
C ASN A 205 7.11 -0.82 -37.82
N GLU A 206 6.24 -1.66 -37.28
CA GLU A 206 6.38 -3.12 -37.32
C GLU A 206 5.61 -3.74 -38.50
N LYS A 207 5.01 -2.91 -39.38
CA LYS A 207 4.25 -3.34 -40.57
C LYS A 207 3.18 -4.37 -40.27
N ILE A 208 2.48 -4.23 -39.15
CA ILE A 208 1.40 -5.14 -38.75
C ILE A 208 0.19 -4.88 -39.68
N ASN A 209 -0.29 -5.92 -40.36
CA ASN A 209 -1.38 -5.79 -41.32
C ASN A 209 -2.75 -5.90 -40.64
N ILE A 210 -3.37 -4.77 -40.32
CA ILE A 210 -4.72 -4.68 -39.75
C ILE A 210 -5.62 -3.99 -40.77
N LYS A 211 -6.66 -4.65 -41.26
CA LYS A 211 -7.59 -4.10 -42.29
C LYS A 211 -8.71 -3.28 -41.66
N ASP A 212 -9.26 -3.75 -40.54
CA ASP A 212 -10.48 -3.17 -39.96
C ASP A 212 -10.18 -2.21 -38.83
N PHE A 213 -10.76 -1.03 -38.88
CA PHE A 213 -10.63 -0.03 -37.80
C PHE A 213 -11.20 -0.54 -36.48
N TYR A 214 -12.20 -1.41 -36.48
CA TYR A 214 -12.77 -2.01 -35.28
C TYR A 214 -11.78 -2.86 -34.49
N VAL A 215 -10.81 -3.48 -35.15
CA VAL A 215 -9.75 -4.28 -34.52
C VAL A 215 -8.88 -3.43 -33.61
N TYR A 216 -8.61 -2.17 -33.99
CA TYR A 216 -7.85 -1.25 -33.13
C TYR A 216 -8.60 -0.96 -31.82
N ASP A 217 -9.91 -0.80 -31.87
CA ASP A 217 -10.71 -0.53 -30.69
C ASP A 217 -10.77 -1.76 -29.77
N LEU A 218 -10.86 -2.97 -30.30
CA LEU A 218 -10.77 -4.21 -29.51
C LEU A 218 -9.42 -4.36 -28.79
N ILE A 219 -8.32 -4.06 -29.47
CA ILE A 219 -6.98 -4.09 -28.84
C ILE A 219 -6.90 -3.08 -27.72
N LEU A 220 -7.40 -1.86 -27.91
CA LEU A 220 -7.38 -0.81 -26.89
C LEU A 220 -8.23 -1.16 -25.66
N ASP A 221 -9.41 -1.74 -25.89
CA ASP A 221 -10.31 -2.18 -24.81
C ASP A 221 -9.67 -3.32 -24.00
N HIS A 222 -9.01 -4.26 -24.67
CA HIS A 222 -8.24 -5.30 -24.01
C HIS A 222 -7.10 -4.74 -23.16
N CYS A 223 -6.42 -3.70 -23.63
CA CYS A 223 -5.26 -3.10 -22.92
C CYS A 223 -5.64 -2.22 -21.73
N GLN A 224 -6.90 -1.79 -21.59
CA GLN A 224 -7.42 -1.03 -20.45
C GLN A 224 -6.55 0.17 -20.06
N SER A 225 -6.15 0.99 -21.04
CA SER A 225 -5.32 2.19 -20.85
C SER A 225 -3.94 1.93 -20.18
N ASP A 226 -3.38 0.73 -20.33
CA ASP A 226 -2.04 0.37 -19.89
C ASP A 226 -1.09 0.31 -21.08
N ILE A 227 -0.11 1.22 -21.14
CA ILE A 227 0.84 1.33 -22.27
C ILE A 227 1.74 0.10 -22.34
N ARG A 228 2.16 -0.45 -21.19
CA ARG A 228 3.02 -1.65 -21.16
C ARG A 228 2.27 -2.85 -21.73
N ARG A 229 1.01 -3.00 -21.37
CA ARG A 229 0.15 -4.05 -21.89
C ARG A 229 -0.08 -3.90 -23.39
N LEU A 230 -0.30 -2.67 -23.88
CA LEU A 230 -0.46 -2.39 -25.30
C LEU A 230 0.77 -2.84 -26.10
N ILE A 231 1.97 -2.47 -25.66
CA ILE A 231 3.21 -2.84 -26.33
C ILE A 231 3.40 -4.36 -26.33
N ASN A 232 3.16 -5.03 -25.18
CA ASN A 232 3.27 -6.50 -25.10
C ASN A 232 2.22 -7.20 -25.96
N THR A 233 0.97 -6.76 -25.94
CA THR A 233 -0.10 -7.33 -26.78
C THR A 233 0.25 -7.23 -28.25
N LEU A 234 0.77 -6.08 -28.70
CA LEU A 234 1.19 -5.91 -30.10
C LEU A 234 2.40 -6.77 -30.46
N PHE A 235 3.33 -6.94 -29.51
CA PHE A 235 4.47 -7.86 -29.67
C PHE A 235 4.01 -9.32 -29.82
N ASP A 236 3.10 -9.76 -28.99
CA ASP A 236 2.55 -11.13 -29.04
C ASP A 236 1.80 -11.38 -30.35
N ILE A 237 0.96 -10.41 -30.75
CA ILE A 237 0.21 -10.47 -32.00
C ILE A 237 1.19 -10.54 -33.20
N HIS A 238 2.22 -9.72 -33.20
CA HIS A 238 3.24 -9.74 -34.26
C HIS A 238 3.94 -11.09 -34.35
N ASN A 239 4.35 -11.68 -33.22
CA ASN A 239 5.04 -12.96 -33.18
C ASN A 239 4.13 -14.14 -33.55
N MET A 240 2.89 -14.15 -33.09
CA MET A 240 1.96 -15.26 -33.35
C MET A 240 1.39 -15.26 -34.78
N TYR A 241 1.23 -14.08 -35.36
CA TYR A 241 0.55 -13.90 -36.64
C TYR A 241 1.41 -13.21 -37.70
N SER A 242 2.74 -13.41 -37.65
CA SER A 242 3.70 -12.87 -38.61
C SER A 242 3.22 -13.08 -40.05
N ASN A 243 3.09 -11.99 -40.81
CA ASN A 243 2.65 -11.97 -42.22
C ASN A 243 1.16 -12.36 -42.52
N LYS A 244 0.33 -12.59 -41.48
CA LYS A 244 -1.12 -12.79 -41.67
C LYS A 244 -1.87 -11.49 -41.46
N CYS A 245 -2.98 -11.33 -42.21
CA CYS A 245 -3.89 -10.22 -41.94
C CYS A 245 -4.63 -10.47 -40.63
N ILE A 246 -4.60 -9.45 -39.76
CA ILE A 246 -5.24 -9.51 -38.44
C ILE A 246 -6.69 -9.10 -38.60
N THR A 247 -7.59 -10.07 -38.44
CA THR A 247 -9.04 -9.91 -38.45
C THR A 247 -9.63 -9.87 -37.06
N GLU A 248 -10.87 -9.44 -36.95
CA GLU A 248 -11.62 -9.42 -35.69
C GLU A 248 -11.62 -10.80 -34.98
N GLU A 249 -11.80 -11.89 -35.74
CA GLU A 249 -11.80 -13.25 -35.18
C GLU A 249 -10.45 -13.62 -34.52
N VAL A 250 -9.36 -13.25 -35.18
CA VAL A 250 -8.00 -13.50 -34.69
C VAL A 250 -7.79 -12.79 -33.35
N ILE A 251 -8.20 -11.53 -33.25
CA ILE A 251 -8.09 -10.76 -32.00
C ILE A 251 -9.01 -11.32 -30.91
N LYS A 252 -10.23 -11.71 -31.23
CA LYS A 252 -11.14 -12.35 -30.26
C LYS A 252 -10.55 -13.66 -29.72
N ARG A 253 -9.95 -14.49 -30.57
CA ARG A 253 -9.24 -15.71 -30.13
C ARG A 253 -8.05 -15.37 -29.23
N TYR A 254 -7.23 -14.40 -29.60
CA TYR A 254 -6.12 -13.93 -28.76
C TYR A 254 -6.61 -13.43 -27.39
N ILE A 255 -7.64 -12.59 -27.33
CA ILE A 255 -8.21 -12.06 -26.09
C ILE A 255 -8.74 -13.18 -25.19
N ASN A 256 -9.36 -14.21 -25.77
CA ASN A 256 -9.87 -15.35 -25.01
C ASN A 256 -8.77 -16.26 -24.45
N THR A 257 -7.64 -16.38 -25.14
CA THR A 257 -6.48 -17.17 -24.70
C THR A 257 -5.51 -16.37 -23.82
N SER A 258 -5.47 -15.06 -24.00
CA SER A 258 -4.60 -14.20 -23.18
C SER A 258 -5.12 -14.10 -21.76
N GLN A 259 -4.21 -14.10 -20.78
CA GLN A 259 -4.58 -13.89 -19.38
C GLN A 259 -5.27 -12.53 -19.23
N LYS A 260 -6.46 -12.53 -18.64
CA LYS A 260 -7.13 -11.29 -18.26
C LYS A 260 -6.24 -10.54 -17.27
N LYS A 261 -6.11 -9.22 -17.44
CA LYS A 261 -5.40 -8.37 -16.48
C LYS A 261 -6.03 -8.56 -15.11
N ASP A 262 -5.20 -8.82 -14.09
CA ASP A 262 -5.65 -8.75 -12.71
C ASP A 262 -6.30 -7.38 -12.49
N ILE A 263 -7.59 -7.39 -12.24
CA ILE A 263 -8.36 -6.16 -12.03
C ILE A 263 -7.96 -5.68 -10.64
N ASP A 264 -7.12 -4.65 -10.57
CA ASP A 264 -6.73 -4.02 -9.29
C ASP A 264 -7.94 -3.22 -8.76
N ILE A 265 -8.95 -3.97 -8.29
CA ILE A 265 -10.17 -3.42 -7.70
C ILE A 265 -9.93 -3.27 -6.20
N ASP A 266 -10.31 -2.13 -5.66
CA ASP A 266 -10.34 -1.91 -4.21
C ASP A 266 -11.24 -2.94 -3.51
N LEU A 267 -10.80 -3.41 -2.34
CA LEU A 267 -11.48 -4.44 -1.54
C LEU A 267 -12.98 -4.15 -1.31
N PHE A 268 -13.32 -2.90 -0.99
CA PHE A 268 -14.71 -2.52 -0.76
C PHE A 268 -15.54 -2.56 -2.05
N THR A 269 -14.94 -2.16 -3.17
CA THR A 269 -15.57 -2.25 -4.49
C THR A 269 -15.76 -3.71 -4.90
N ALA A 270 -14.75 -4.57 -4.69
CA ALA A 270 -14.86 -6.01 -4.95
C ALA A 270 -15.96 -6.64 -4.07
N THR A 271 -15.99 -6.32 -2.78
CA THR A 271 -17.05 -6.78 -1.87
C THR A 271 -18.43 -6.32 -2.31
N SER A 272 -18.57 -5.05 -2.72
CA SER A 272 -19.84 -4.53 -3.23
C SER A 272 -20.31 -5.31 -4.45
N LYS A 273 -19.42 -5.59 -5.41
CA LYS A 273 -19.77 -6.40 -6.58
C LYS A 273 -20.22 -7.81 -6.19
N MET A 274 -19.50 -8.47 -5.28
CA MET A 274 -19.88 -9.80 -4.78
C MET A 274 -21.26 -9.83 -4.13
N LEU A 275 -21.66 -8.77 -3.43
CA LEU A 275 -22.94 -8.70 -2.70
C LEU A 275 -24.12 -8.27 -3.56
N TYR A 276 -23.90 -7.62 -4.70
CA TYR A 276 -24.97 -7.00 -5.49
C TYR A 276 -24.99 -7.41 -6.97
N GLU A 277 -23.90 -7.97 -7.49
CA GLU A 277 -23.71 -8.24 -8.93
C GLU A 277 -23.05 -9.60 -9.12
N TYR A 278 -23.82 -10.61 -9.52
CA TYR A 278 -23.25 -11.88 -9.98
C TYR A 278 -23.24 -11.91 -11.51
N ILE A 279 -22.07 -12.03 -12.13
CA ILE A 279 -21.92 -12.12 -13.59
C ILE A 279 -21.60 -13.56 -13.98
N ASN A 280 -20.46 -14.08 -13.52
CA ASN A 280 -20.01 -15.44 -13.75
C ASN A 280 -18.92 -15.84 -12.74
N ILE A 281 -18.56 -17.13 -12.74
CA ILE A 281 -17.54 -17.69 -11.84
C ILE A 281 -16.17 -17.03 -12.06
N ASP A 282 -15.76 -16.83 -13.32
CA ASP A 282 -14.44 -16.27 -13.65
C ASP A 282 -14.25 -14.85 -13.10
N ASN A 283 -15.29 -14.02 -13.19
CA ASN A 283 -15.23 -12.67 -12.61
C ASN A 283 -15.13 -12.71 -11.08
N CYS A 284 -15.86 -13.62 -10.44
CA CYS A 284 -15.78 -13.80 -8.99
C CYS A 284 -14.39 -14.27 -8.57
N LEU A 285 -13.80 -15.22 -9.28
CA LEU A 285 -12.45 -15.71 -9.01
C LEU A 285 -11.39 -14.65 -9.29
N SER A 286 -11.55 -13.78 -10.30
CA SER A 286 -10.61 -12.68 -10.54
C SER A 286 -10.59 -11.65 -9.41
N TYR A 287 -11.75 -11.36 -8.78
CA TYR A 287 -11.82 -10.52 -7.59
C TYR A 287 -11.19 -11.21 -6.37
N TYR A 288 -11.43 -12.52 -6.23
CA TYR A 288 -10.80 -13.33 -5.19
C TYR A 288 -9.27 -13.33 -5.31
N GLU A 289 -8.72 -13.49 -6.52
CA GLU A 289 -7.26 -13.47 -6.77
C GLU A 289 -6.60 -12.16 -6.29
N SER A 290 -7.28 -11.03 -6.46
CA SER A 290 -6.79 -9.74 -5.99
C SER A 290 -6.77 -9.61 -4.45
N HIS A 291 -7.65 -10.34 -3.74
CA HIS A 291 -7.87 -10.21 -2.29
C HIS A 291 -8.16 -11.55 -1.59
N LYS A 292 -7.33 -12.58 -1.85
CA LYS A 292 -7.55 -13.99 -1.44
C LYS A 292 -7.99 -14.21 0.01
N VAL A 293 -7.44 -13.45 0.95
CA VAL A 293 -7.76 -13.60 2.39
C VAL A 293 -8.87 -12.64 2.84
N LEU A 294 -8.87 -11.41 2.30
CA LEU A 294 -9.75 -10.36 2.82
C LEU A 294 -11.15 -10.41 2.24
N LEU A 295 -11.31 -10.78 0.97
CA LEU A 295 -12.60 -10.77 0.30
C LEU A 295 -13.58 -11.79 0.91
N PRO A 296 -13.21 -13.05 1.19
CA PRO A 296 -14.06 -13.99 1.92
C PRO A 296 -14.53 -13.46 3.27
N LEU A 297 -13.61 -12.88 4.06
CA LEU A 297 -13.93 -12.31 5.36
C LEU A 297 -14.86 -11.09 5.27
N MET A 298 -14.74 -10.28 4.21
CA MET A 298 -15.64 -9.16 3.96
C MET A 298 -17.03 -9.62 3.56
N ILE A 299 -17.14 -10.68 2.75
CA ILE A 299 -18.43 -11.30 2.40
C ILE A 299 -19.08 -11.85 3.65
N HIS A 300 -18.37 -12.65 4.45
CA HIS A 300 -18.84 -13.19 5.72
C HIS A 300 -19.36 -12.10 6.67
N GLN A 301 -18.70 -10.97 6.77
CA GLN A 301 -19.11 -9.86 7.65
C GLN A 301 -20.41 -9.18 7.20
N ASN A 302 -20.70 -9.15 5.88
CA ASN A 302 -21.74 -8.29 5.33
C ASN A 302 -22.94 -9.03 4.73
N TYR A 303 -22.86 -10.35 4.45
CA TYR A 303 -23.91 -11.07 3.71
C TYR A 303 -25.25 -11.12 4.46
N ILE A 304 -25.24 -11.31 5.79
CA ILE A 304 -26.46 -11.38 6.59
C ILE A 304 -27.25 -10.07 6.48
N ALA A 305 -26.57 -8.94 6.66
CA ALA A 305 -27.19 -7.62 6.57
C ALA A 305 -27.77 -7.36 5.17
N ASN A 306 -27.08 -7.84 4.13
CA ASN A 306 -27.57 -7.75 2.75
C ASN A 306 -28.85 -8.56 2.54
N ILE A 307 -28.89 -9.82 2.99
CA ILE A 307 -30.06 -10.69 2.84
C ILE A 307 -31.27 -10.13 3.56
N LEU A 308 -31.09 -9.67 4.80
CA LEU A 308 -32.19 -9.12 5.62
C LEU A 308 -32.86 -7.89 4.98
N ILE A 309 -32.12 -7.12 4.19
CA ILE A 309 -32.64 -5.90 3.55
C ILE A 309 -33.15 -6.14 2.13
N ASN A 310 -32.45 -6.98 1.36
CA ASN A 310 -32.67 -7.11 -0.08
C ASN A 310 -33.43 -8.36 -0.51
N GLN A 311 -33.71 -9.29 0.41
CA GLN A 311 -34.44 -10.52 0.14
C GLN A 311 -35.83 -10.53 0.81
N ALA A 312 -36.72 -11.40 0.33
CA ALA A 312 -38.02 -11.62 0.96
C ALA A 312 -37.88 -12.38 2.29
N LYS A 313 -38.60 -11.98 3.34
CA LYS A 313 -38.51 -12.58 4.69
C LYS A 313 -38.63 -14.11 4.71
N LYS A 314 -39.52 -14.67 3.88
CA LYS A 314 -39.69 -16.13 3.76
C LYS A 314 -38.44 -16.90 3.32
N ASN A 315 -37.49 -16.22 2.66
CA ASN A 315 -36.28 -16.84 2.12
C ASN A 315 -35.04 -16.61 3.00
N HIS A 316 -35.12 -15.78 4.05
CA HIS A 316 -33.95 -15.38 4.84
C HIS A 316 -33.21 -16.59 5.41
N ASN A 317 -33.90 -17.44 6.19
CA ASN A 317 -33.26 -18.58 6.84
C ASN A 317 -32.65 -19.55 5.84
N LYS A 318 -33.41 -19.91 4.78
CA LYS A 318 -32.92 -20.84 3.74
C LYS A 318 -31.63 -20.32 3.07
N LYS A 319 -31.60 -19.03 2.72
CA LYS A 319 -30.43 -18.43 2.09
C LYS A 319 -29.23 -18.28 3.05
N ILE A 320 -29.50 -17.83 4.29
CA ILE A 320 -28.44 -17.69 5.30
C ILE A 320 -27.81 -19.07 5.58
N THR A 321 -28.62 -20.12 5.75
CA THR A 321 -28.12 -21.49 5.94
C THR A 321 -27.24 -21.93 4.76
N ARG A 322 -27.75 -21.77 3.52
CA ARG A 322 -26.99 -22.19 2.34
C ARG A 322 -25.66 -21.47 2.19
N ILE A 323 -25.62 -20.15 2.41
CA ILE A 323 -24.40 -19.35 2.34
C ILE A 323 -23.45 -19.70 3.48
N SER A 324 -23.98 -19.97 4.67
CA SER A 324 -23.17 -20.45 5.80
C SER A 324 -22.50 -21.79 5.52
N GLU A 325 -23.20 -22.71 4.83
CA GLU A 325 -22.62 -23.98 4.37
C GLU A 325 -21.49 -23.76 3.36
N CYS A 326 -21.68 -22.85 2.37
CA CYS A 326 -20.65 -22.53 1.41
C CYS A 326 -19.40 -21.95 2.09
N LEU A 327 -19.58 -21.03 3.02
CA LEU A 327 -18.47 -20.45 3.79
C LEU A 327 -17.77 -21.48 4.67
N SER A 328 -18.52 -22.39 5.30
CA SER A 328 -17.97 -23.49 6.11
C SER A 328 -17.12 -24.45 5.24
N ASN A 329 -17.58 -24.79 4.05
CA ASN A 329 -16.81 -25.59 3.09
C ASN A 329 -15.52 -24.86 2.67
N GLY A 330 -15.59 -23.54 2.53
CA GLY A 330 -14.43 -22.69 2.31
C GLY A 330 -13.43 -22.79 3.45
N ASP A 331 -13.87 -22.68 4.71
CA ASP A 331 -12.99 -22.79 5.90
C ASP A 331 -12.31 -24.16 6.00
N VAL A 332 -13.02 -25.23 5.67
CA VAL A 332 -12.44 -26.60 5.60
C VAL A 332 -11.36 -26.66 4.54
N THR A 333 -11.64 -26.07 3.35
CA THR A 333 -10.69 -26.02 2.23
C THR A 333 -9.47 -25.18 2.60
N GLU A 334 -9.65 -24.04 3.27
CA GLU A 334 -8.55 -23.18 3.75
C GLU A 334 -7.65 -23.93 4.73
N ASN A 335 -8.24 -24.64 5.70
CA ASN A 335 -7.51 -25.47 6.66
C ASN A 335 -6.67 -26.55 5.96
N TYR A 336 -7.24 -27.21 4.95
CA TYR A 336 -6.52 -28.20 4.15
C TYR A 336 -5.34 -27.56 3.40
N ILE A 337 -5.54 -26.41 2.73
CA ILE A 337 -4.48 -25.69 2.02
C ILE A 337 -3.30 -25.38 2.95
N TYR A 338 -3.57 -24.82 4.12
CA TYR A 338 -2.51 -24.43 5.05
C TYR A 338 -1.82 -25.64 5.73
N SER A 339 -2.55 -26.73 6.01
CA SER A 339 -1.97 -27.91 6.63
C SER A 339 -1.09 -28.71 5.67
N THR A 340 -1.51 -28.85 4.42
CA THR A 340 -0.80 -29.61 3.39
C THR A 340 0.11 -28.76 2.50
N GLN A 341 0.05 -27.43 2.63
CA GLN A 341 0.73 -26.45 1.74
C GLN A 341 0.36 -26.61 0.27
N ASN A 342 -0.82 -27.16 -0.01
CA ASN A 342 -1.31 -27.37 -1.38
C ASN A 342 -2.04 -26.14 -1.90
N TRP A 343 -1.29 -25.19 -2.45
CA TRP A 343 -1.77 -23.91 -2.94
C TRP A 343 -2.61 -24.02 -4.24
N SER A 344 -2.59 -25.16 -4.93
CA SER A 344 -3.41 -25.39 -6.13
C SER A 344 -4.92 -25.40 -5.80
N MET A 345 -5.28 -25.69 -4.55
CA MET A 345 -6.67 -25.68 -4.08
C MET A 345 -7.26 -24.28 -3.82
N GLN A 346 -6.46 -23.21 -3.99
CA GLN A 346 -6.96 -21.84 -3.77
C GLN A 346 -8.14 -21.48 -4.67
N GLY A 347 -8.17 -21.95 -5.90
CA GLY A 347 -9.32 -21.74 -6.79
C GLY A 347 -10.63 -22.32 -6.22
N ILE A 348 -10.56 -23.49 -5.57
CA ILE A 348 -11.70 -24.15 -4.94
C ILE A 348 -12.15 -23.36 -3.70
N HIS A 349 -11.20 -22.88 -2.87
CA HIS A 349 -11.52 -21.98 -1.76
C HIS A 349 -12.23 -20.71 -2.25
N GLY A 350 -11.72 -20.08 -3.33
CA GLY A 350 -12.36 -18.91 -3.93
C GLY A 350 -13.75 -19.20 -4.51
N PHE A 351 -13.95 -20.39 -5.06
CA PHE A 351 -15.26 -20.83 -5.55
C PHE A 351 -16.28 -20.86 -4.41
N TYR A 352 -16.01 -21.61 -3.34
CA TYR A 352 -16.93 -21.72 -2.20
C TYR A 352 -17.17 -20.36 -1.50
N THR A 353 -16.11 -19.64 -1.21
CA THR A 353 -16.21 -18.41 -0.39
C THR A 353 -16.67 -17.17 -1.14
N CYS A 354 -16.44 -17.11 -2.46
CA CYS A 354 -16.77 -15.95 -3.28
C CYS A 354 -17.79 -16.25 -4.37
N ALA A 355 -17.55 -17.22 -5.25
CA ALA A 355 -18.41 -17.42 -6.41
C ALA A 355 -19.78 -18.01 -6.02
N GLU A 356 -19.81 -19.13 -5.30
CA GLU A 356 -21.06 -19.79 -4.87
C GLU A 356 -21.83 -18.90 -3.88
N THR A 357 -21.13 -18.24 -2.96
CA THR A 357 -21.77 -17.30 -2.03
C THR A 357 -22.41 -16.12 -2.77
N SER A 358 -21.70 -15.50 -3.72
CA SER A 358 -22.21 -14.39 -4.54
C SER A 358 -23.45 -14.81 -5.34
N PHE A 359 -23.41 -16.00 -5.97
CA PHE A 359 -24.54 -16.56 -6.69
C PHE A 359 -25.78 -16.66 -5.79
N HIS A 360 -25.68 -17.27 -4.62
CA HIS A 360 -26.80 -17.41 -3.69
C HIS A 360 -27.27 -16.08 -3.08
N ILE A 361 -26.38 -15.11 -2.88
CA ILE A 361 -26.74 -13.75 -2.43
C ILE A 361 -27.54 -13.03 -3.51
N CYS A 362 -27.10 -13.06 -4.75
CA CYS A 362 -27.71 -12.32 -5.86
C CYS A 362 -28.96 -13.00 -6.44
N ASP A 363 -29.12 -14.32 -6.24
CA ASP A 363 -30.31 -15.05 -6.68
C ASP A 363 -31.58 -14.46 -6.07
N ASN A 364 -32.60 -14.20 -6.89
CA ASN A 364 -33.89 -13.63 -6.48
C ASN A 364 -33.79 -12.34 -5.63
N MET A 365 -32.76 -11.54 -5.84
CA MET A 365 -32.62 -10.24 -5.21
C MET A 365 -33.59 -9.23 -5.85
N ARG A 366 -33.94 -8.19 -5.10
CA ARG A 366 -34.75 -7.07 -5.63
C ARG A 366 -34.09 -6.45 -6.86
N LYS A 367 -34.89 -6.06 -7.87
CA LYS A 367 -34.37 -5.42 -9.10
C LYS A 367 -33.50 -4.18 -8.82
N ILE A 368 -33.84 -3.42 -7.78
CA ILE A 368 -33.04 -2.27 -7.32
C ILE A 368 -32.63 -2.57 -5.87
N PRO A 369 -31.43 -3.13 -5.63
CA PRO A 369 -31.00 -3.45 -4.27
C PRO A 369 -30.61 -2.18 -3.50
N LYS A 370 -30.96 -2.15 -2.22
CA LYS A 370 -30.52 -1.09 -1.31
C LYS A 370 -29.06 -1.36 -0.92
N LYS A 371 -28.15 -0.46 -1.33
CA LYS A 371 -26.74 -0.56 -0.97
C LYS A 371 -26.51 -0.24 0.51
N LEU A 372 -25.71 -1.06 1.16
CA LEU A 372 -25.33 -0.94 2.57
C LEU A 372 -23.99 -0.25 2.70
N ASN A 373 -23.78 0.40 3.84
CA ASN A 373 -22.43 0.78 4.26
C ASN A 373 -21.69 -0.47 4.69
N LEU A 374 -20.72 -0.91 3.89
CA LEU A 374 -19.94 -2.12 4.13
C LEU A 374 -19.09 -1.97 5.39
N LYS A 375 -19.14 -2.98 6.25
CA LYS A 375 -18.32 -3.07 7.47
C LYS A 375 -17.08 -3.90 7.17
N PHE A 376 -15.92 -3.43 7.62
CA PHE A 376 -14.69 -4.23 7.55
C PHE A 376 -14.77 -5.42 8.51
N SER A 377 -14.18 -6.56 8.11
CA SER A 377 -14.21 -7.77 8.92
C SER A 377 -13.61 -7.55 10.32
N THR A 378 -14.34 -7.99 11.35
CA THR A 378 -13.90 -7.91 12.75
C THR A 378 -12.94 -9.04 13.14
N ASP A 379 -12.86 -10.12 12.38
CA ASP A 379 -12.11 -11.32 12.74
C ASP A 379 -10.59 -11.12 12.70
N LEU A 380 -10.09 -10.33 11.74
CA LEU A 380 -8.70 -9.92 11.72
C LEU A 380 -8.32 -9.07 12.95
N ASN A 381 -9.24 -8.21 13.40
CA ASN A 381 -9.03 -7.42 14.62
C ASN A 381 -8.97 -8.31 15.84
N LYS A 382 -9.85 -9.30 15.95
CA LYS A 382 -9.86 -10.27 17.06
C LYS A 382 -8.57 -11.08 17.10
N THR A 383 -8.11 -11.58 15.95
CA THR A 383 -6.84 -12.32 15.83
C THR A 383 -5.63 -11.46 16.21
N SER A 384 -5.60 -10.20 15.74
CA SER A 384 -4.57 -9.22 16.10
C SER A 384 -4.57 -8.95 17.61
N ILE A 385 -5.75 -8.78 18.21
CA ILE A 385 -5.91 -8.55 19.66
C ILE A 385 -5.41 -9.76 20.44
N LYS A 386 -5.75 -10.98 20.05
CA LYS A 386 -5.21 -12.22 20.69
C LYS A 386 -3.69 -12.26 20.66
N LYS A 387 -3.06 -11.96 19.52
CA LYS A 387 -1.58 -11.90 19.39
C LYS A 387 -0.98 -10.82 20.29
N ILE A 388 -1.60 -9.63 20.36
CA ILE A 388 -1.16 -8.53 21.23
C ILE A 388 -1.29 -8.93 22.70
N ASN A 389 -2.42 -9.51 23.10
CA ASN A 389 -2.63 -9.95 24.48
C ASN A 389 -1.63 -11.05 24.87
N LYS A 390 -1.39 -12.05 24.01
CA LYS A 390 -0.36 -13.07 24.22
C LYS A 390 1.03 -12.46 24.42
N LYS A 391 1.43 -11.51 23.57
CA LYS A 391 2.72 -10.80 23.69
C LYS A 391 2.81 -10.02 25.01
N ASN A 392 1.73 -9.35 25.41
CA ASN A 392 1.69 -8.60 26.68
C ASN A 392 1.79 -9.53 27.89
N ILE A 393 1.13 -10.70 27.85
CA ILE A 393 1.24 -11.72 28.91
C ILE A 393 2.68 -12.22 29.00
N ILE A 394 3.32 -12.59 27.90
CA ILE A 394 4.72 -13.03 27.86
C ILE A 394 5.67 -11.97 28.44
N ASN A 395 5.45 -10.69 28.09
CA ASN A 395 6.26 -9.62 28.65
C ASN A 395 6.06 -9.44 30.17
N THR A 396 4.82 -9.60 30.64
CA THR A 396 4.49 -9.48 32.06
C THR A 396 4.98 -10.68 32.85
N ASN A 397 4.98 -11.89 32.25
CA ASN A 397 5.46 -13.12 32.88
C ASN A 397 6.95 -13.08 33.32
N LYS A 398 7.72 -12.15 32.78
CA LYS A 398 9.11 -11.91 33.22
C LYS A 398 9.21 -11.47 34.68
N CYS A 399 8.14 -10.90 35.22
CA CYS A 399 8.08 -10.40 36.62
C CYS A 399 7.25 -11.28 37.52
N PHE A 400 6.30 -12.05 36.98
CA PHE A 400 5.42 -12.94 37.73
C PHE A 400 5.74 -14.38 37.31
N THR A 401 6.28 -15.16 38.21
CA THR A 401 6.53 -16.59 38.00
C THR A 401 5.29 -17.40 38.38
N ASN A 402 4.99 -18.45 37.59
CA ASN A 402 3.96 -19.46 37.89
C ASN A 402 2.50 -18.97 37.96
N MET A 403 2.14 -17.93 37.21
CA MET A 403 0.75 -17.50 37.10
C MET A 403 0.04 -18.10 35.88
N ASN A 404 -1.25 -18.45 36.05
CA ASN A 404 -2.10 -18.86 34.93
C ASN A 404 -2.58 -17.63 34.12
N ILE A 405 -3.01 -17.86 32.87
CA ILE A 405 -3.53 -16.79 31.98
C ILE A 405 -4.69 -16.03 32.67
N MET A 406 -5.55 -16.72 33.40
CA MET A 406 -6.68 -16.11 34.12
C MET A 406 -6.24 -15.16 35.23
N ASP A 407 -5.12 -15.47 35.91
CA ASP A 407 -4.57 -14.60 36.96
C ASP A 407 -4.10 -13.25 36.37
N TYR A 408 -3.48 -13.27 35.19
CA TYR A 408 -3.09 -12.03 34.52
C TYR A 408 -4.29 -11.15 34.13
N ILE A 409 -5.39 -11.78 33.70
CA ILE A 409 -6.63 -11.06 33.38
C ILE A 409 -7.25 -10.46 34.64
N TYR A 410 -7.23 -11.22 35.74
CA TYR A 410 -7.76 -10.77 37.02
C TYR A 410 -6.96 -9.59 37.59
N ILE A 411 -5.63 -9.70 37.65
CA ILE A 411 -4.75 -8.62 38.09
C ILE A 411 -4.91 -7.38 37.20
N ASN A 412 -4.99 -7.57 35.88
CA ASN A 412 -5.25 -6.45 34.97
C ASN A 412 -6.54 -5.70 35.31
N LYS A 413 -7.62 -6.42 35.62
CA LYS A 413 -8.91 -5.83 36.00
C LYS A 413 -8.82 -5.09 37.33
N ILE A 414 -8.16 -5.65 38.33
CA ILE A 414 -7.95 -5.01 39.64
C ILE A 414 -7.15 -3.72 39.46
N VAL A 415 -6.00 -3.78 38.78
CA VAL A 415 -5.13 -2.65 38.56
C VAL A 415 -5.83 -1.53 37.80
N LYS A 416 -6.58 -1.87 36.76
CA LYS A 416 -7.40 -0.88 36.02
C LYS A 416 -8.46 -0.22 36.90
N LYS A 417 -9.11 -0.98 37.80
CA LYS A 417 -10.11 -0.46 38.74
C LYS A 417 -9.47 0.51 39.73
N LEU A 418 -8.32 0.14 40.34
CA LEU A 418 -7.60 0.97 41.28
C LEU A 418 -7.12 2.29 40.63
N ILE A 419 -6.56 2.22 39.41
CA ILE A 419 -6.16 3.42 38.67
C ILE A 419 -7.36 4.32 38.36
N LYS A 420 -8.50 3.74 37.97
CA LYS A 420 -9.73 4.50 37.69
C LYS A 420 -10.27 5.20 38.94
N ASN A 421 -10.13 4.58 40.11
CA ASN A 421 -10.55 5.14 41.40
C ASN A 421 -9.54 6.15 41.96
N GLY A 422 -8.35 6.31 41.37
CA GLY A 422 -7.28 7.18 41.87
C GLY A 422 -6.42 6.57 42.99
N GLU A 423 -6.63 5.28 43.31
CA GLU A 423 -5.92 4.56 44.37
C GLU A 423 -4.54 4.04 43.90
N ILE A 424 -3.66 4.97 43.49
CA ILE A 424 -2.37 4.62 42.88
C ILE A 424 -1.42 3.98 43.90
N GLU A 425 -1.37 4.49 45.14
CA GLU A 425 -0.54 3.93 46.21
C GLU A 425 -0.89 2.47 46.52
N ARG A 426 -2.18 2.16 46.56
CA ARG A 426 -2.64 0.78 46.82
C ARG A 426 -2.25 -0.15 45.67
N CYS A 427 -2.33 0.37 44.43
CA CYS A 427 -1.88 -0.38 43.25
C CYS A 427 -0.38 -0.70 43.33
N ILE A 428 0.43 0.25 43.77
CA ILE A 428 1.89 0.09 43.91
C ILE A 428 2.22 -0.88 45.05
N ASN A 429 1.53 -0.77 46.19
CA ASN A 429 1.74 -1.66 47.34
C ASN A 429 1.45 -3.14 46.99
N ILE A 430 0.43 -3.41 46.17
CA ILE A 430 0.15 -4.77 45.69
C ILE A 430 1.30 -5.30 44.83
N MET A 431 1.99 -4.42 44.13
CA MET A 431 3.06 -4.78 43.20
C MET A 431 4.47 -4.71 43.80
N LYS A 432 4.60 -4.19 45.02
CA LYS A 432 5.89 -3.96 45.72
C LYS A 432 6.75 -5.20 45.82
N ASN A 433 6.12 -6.36 46.00
CA ASN A 433 6.82 -7.66 46.17
C ASN A 433 7.33 -8.26 44.85
N TYR A 434 7.03 -7.61 43.72
CA TYR A 434 7.45 -8.05 42.39
C TYR A 434 8.39 -7.02 41.79
N ASN A 435 9.50 -7.45 41.23
CA ASN A 435 10.47 -6.56 40.58
C ASN A 435 9.95 -6.08 39.22
N ILE A 436 8.94 -5.18 39.23
CA ILE A 436 8.22 -4.73 38.05
C ILE A 436 8.86 -3.46 37.52
N LYS A 437 9.28 -3.52 36.24
CA LYS A 437 9.66 -2.31 35.46
C LYS A 437 8.43 -1.66 34.85
N ILE A 438 8.51 -0.34 34.57
CA ILE A 438 7.40 0.42 33.98
C ILE A 438 6.86 -0.18 32.67
N ASP A 439 7.73 -0.79 31.87
CA ASP A 439 7.31 -1.42 30.61
C ASP A 439 6.51 -2.71 30.83
N HIS A 440 6.83 -3.46 31.90
CA HIS A 440 6.06 -4.63 32.30
C HIS A 440 4.68 -4.20 32.84
N PHE A 441 4.63 -3.12 33.61
CA PHE A 441 3.38 -2.54 34.09
C PHE A 441 2.49 -2.06 32.93
N LYS A 442 3.08 -1.35 31.95
CA LYS A 442 2.36 -0.94 30.73
C LYS A 442 1.86 -2.13 29.92
N SER A 443 2.61 -3.23 29.89
CA SER A 443 2.21 -4.47 29.23
C SER A 443 1.05 -5.13 29.96
N LEU A 444 1.09 -5.17 31.31
CA LEU A 444 0.01 -5.66 32.15
C LEU A 444 -1.31 -4.91 31.88
N LEU A 445 -1.27 -3.59 31.84
CA LEU A 445 -2.46 -2.76 31.53
C LEU A 445 -3.05 -2.99 30.13
N LYS A 446 -2.24 -3.47 29.20
CA LYS A 446 -2.69 -3.77 27.81
C LYS A 446 -3.20 -5.19 27.61
N ILE A 447 -3.16 -6.05 28.63
CA ILE A 447 -3.81 -7.37 28.59
C ILE A 447 -5.34 -7.16 28.60
N ASP A 448 -6.08 -8.11 28.03
CA ASP A 448 -7.54 -8.05 27.90
C ASP A 448 -8.05 -6.82 27.11
N LYS A 449 -7.34 -6.48 26.05
CA LYS A 449 -7.75 -5.43 25.12
C LYS A 449 -8.80 -6.02 24.17
N ILE A 450 -10.07 -5.76 24.44
CA ILE A 450 -11.20 -6.23 23.61
C ILE A 450 -11.51 -5.18 22.52
N MET A 451 -11.35 -3.90 22.83
CA MET A 451 -11.51 -2.79 21.88
C MET A 451 -10.33 -1.84 21.99
N MET A 452 -10.07 -1.05 20.93
CA MET A 452 -9.10 0.05 20.98
C MET A 452 -9.62 1.19 21.86
N THR A 453 -9.64 0.99 23.18
CA THR A 453 -9.97 2.03 24.14
C THR A 453 -8.75 2.92 24.40
N LYS A 454 -9.00 4.21 24.71
CA LYS A 454 -7.99 5.19 25.08
C LYS A 454 -7.10 4.66 26.22
N ASN A 455 -5.84 5.09 26.26
CA ASN A 455 -4.90 4.73 27.33
C ASN A 455 -5.53 4.95 28.71
N CYS A 456 -5.54 3.89 29.53
CA CYS A 456 -6.07 3.95 30.91
C CYS A 456 -5.22 4.85 31.84
N LEU A 457 -3.99 5.20 31.43
CA LEU A 457 -3.06 6.05 32.20
C LEU A 457 -3.08 7.46 31.67
N SER A 458 -3.40 8.43 32.52
CA SER A 458 -3.12 9.84 32.26
C SER A 458 -1.60 10.08 32.31
N ALA A 459 -1.12 11.17 31.70
CA ALA A 459 0.31 11.54 31.76
C ALA A 459 0.77 11.79 33.21
N LYS A 460 -0.11 12.28 34.08
CA LYS A 460 0.13 12.49 35.53
C LYS A 460 0.34 11.16 36.25
N ASN A 461 -0.61 10.22 36.12
CA ASN A 461 -0.55 8.90 36.76
C ASN A 461 0.68 8.10 36.28
N ASN A 462 1.06 8.23 35.00
CA ASN A 462 2.25 7.56 34.48
C ASN A 462 3.55 8.07 35.13
N LYS A 463 3.66 9.38 35.38
CA LYS A 463 4.83 9.99 36.09
C LYS A 463 4.88 9.58 37.57
N GLU A 464 3.74 9.51 38.23
CA GLU A 464 3.66 9.06 39.64
C GLU A 464 4.10 7.61 39.76
N ILE A 465 3.52 6.71 38.98
CA ILE A 465 3.88 5.30 38.99
C ILE A 465 5.37 5.09 38.65
N GLN A 466 5.90 5.84 37.70
CA GLN A 466 7.34 5.81 37.36
C GLN A 466 8.20 6.15 38.57
N LYS A 467 7.91 7.26 39.28
CA LYS A 467 8.66 7.70 40.47
C LYS A 467 8.68 6.61 41.56
N TYR A 468 7.54 5.99 41.83
CA TYR A 468 7.44 4.93 42.83
C TYR A 468 8.17 3.64 42.43
N ILE A 469 8.13 3.26 41.16
CA ILE A 469 8.87 2.09 40.68
C ILE A 469 10.39 2.35 40.78
N ASP A 470 10.84 3.55 40.46
CA ASP A 470 12.25 3.93 40.51
C ASP A 470 12.75 3.94 41.98
N ILE A 471 11.95 4.44 42.93
CA ILE A 471 12.26 4.44 44.38
C ILE A 471 12.33 2.99 44.92
N ASN A 472 11.40 2.13 44.57
CA ASN A 472 11.40 0.73 45.03
C ASN A 472 12.55 -0.09 44.44
N ASN A 473 12.95 0.17 43.20
CA ASN A 473 14.08 -0.53 42.59
C ASN A 473 15.43 -0.07 43.18
N SER A 474 15.53 1.19 43.65
CA SER A 474 16.73 1.68 44.35
C SER A 474 16.82 1.21 45.82
N ALA A 475 15.75 0.72 46.39
CA ALA A 475 15.73 0.13 47.75
C ALA A 475 16.08 -1.38 47.79
N HIS A 476 16.17 -2.01 46.63
CA HIS A 476 16.50 -3.45 46.47
C HIS A 476 17.90 -3.66 45.83
N THR A 477 18.60 -2.61 45.47
CA THR A 477 20.04 -2.61 45.12
C THR A 477 20.86 -2.18 46.32
#